data_436a6c197c32e740130f9d7986272582
#
_entry.id   436a6c197c32e740130f9d7986272582
#
_cell.length_a   1.000
_cell.length_b   1.000
_cell.length_c   1.000
_cell.angle_alpha   90.00
_cell.angle_beta   90.00
_cell.angle_gamma   90.00
#
_symmetry.space_group_name_H-M   'P 1'
#
loop_
_entity.id
_entity.type
_entity.pdbx_description
1 polymer ?
#
loop_
_entity_poly.entity_id
_entity_poly.type
_entity_poly.pdbx_seq_one_letter_code
_entity_poly.pdbx_strand_id
1 'polypeptide(L)'
;MSFTFLNQLPPPDEIKRDYPLSPELTELKAKRDAMIADVITGKDDKRFLVIIGPCSADNEDSVCDYVSDLLSYVAIGARSAEDQQHRLTVSGFVMLNSVYAAQHSHHFIYRGYEVETTGNPLTHVVLRGAQSKHGNTVTNYHFEDLIRLHNMYEKMDLLYPAAVIDTNHSTSGK
;
A
#
# COMPACT_ATOMS: atom_id res chain seq x y z
N MET A 1 -23.09 3.35 27.92
CA MET A 1 -22.33 3.16 26.67
C MET A 1 -22.47 4.43 25.85
N SER A 2 -21.40 4.90 25.22
CA SER A 2 -21.36 6.18 24.48
C SER A 2 -21.58 6.03 22.97
N PHE A 3 -22.01 4.86 22.50
CA PHE A 3 -22.24 4.57 21.09
C PHE A 3 -23.48 3.68 20.89
N THR A 4 -24.04 3.73 19.69
CA THR A 4 -25.19 2.92 19.25
C THR A 4 -24.78 2.14 18.01
N PHE A 5 -25.13 0.87 17.96
CA PHE A 5 -24.97 0.06 16.74
C PHE A 5 -26.04 0.50 15.72
N LEU A 6 -25.58 0.90 14.52
CA LEU A 6 -26.48 1.32 13.43
C LEU A 6 -26.75 0.15 12.47
N ASN A 7 -25.70 -0.33 11.81
CA ASN A 7 -25.78 -1.41 10.84
C ASN A 7 -24.59 -2.37 11.01
N GLN A 8 -24.82 -3.64 10.71
CA GLN A 8 -23.75 -4.60 10.55
C GLN A 8 -23.21 -4.50 9.12
N LEU A 9 -21.89 -4.31 8.99
CA LEU A 9 -21.25 -4.33 7.68
C LEU A 9 -21.01 -5.79 7.24
N PRO A 10 -21.20 -6.10 5.94
CA PRO A 10 -20.92 -7.42 5.43
C PRO A 10 -19.43 -7.75 5.57
N PRO A 11 -19.08 -8.99 5.93
CA PRO A 11 -17.67 -9.42 5.95
C PRO A 11 -17.09 -9.48 4.53
N PRO A 12 -15.78 -9.33 4.34
CA PRO A 12 -15.13 -9.35 3.01
C PRO A 12 -15.44 -10.60 2.18
N ASP A 13 -15.58 -11.75 2.81
CA ASP A 13 -15.88 -13.01 2.13
C ASP A 13 -17.30 -13.05 1.53
N GLU A 14 -18.24 -12.36 2.17
CA GLU A 14 -19.60 -12.17 1.64
C GLU A 14 -19.56 -11.30 0.40
N ILE A 15 -18.85 -10.18 0.44
CA ILE A 15 -18.68 -9.29 -0.72
C ILE A 15 -18.01 -10.03 -1.89
N LYS A 16 -16.94 -10.80 -1.64
CA LYS A 16 -16.27 -11.58 -2.69
C LYS A 16 -17.16 -12.66 -3.30
N ARG A 17 -18.05 -13.25 -2.50
CA ARG A 17 -19.04 -14.22 -2.98
C ARG A 17 -20.11 -13.57 -3.84
N ASP A 18 -20.59 -12.40 -3.44
CA ASP A 18 -21.71 -11.71 -4.10
C ASP A 18 -21.26 -10.97 -5.37
N TYR A 19 -19.97 -10.60 -5.42
CA TYR A 19 -19.32 -9.93 -6.57
C TYR A 19 -18.06 -10.70 -7.02
N PRO A 20 -18.21 -11.93 -7.55
CA PRO A 20 -17.05 -12.72 -7.98
C PRO A 20 -16.42 -12.13 -9.24
N LEU A 21 -15.12 -12.23 -9.34
CA LEU A 21 -14.41 -11.94 -10.60
C LEU A 21 -14.73 -13.00 -11.65
N SER A 22 -14.88 -12.59 -12.92
CA SER A 22 -14.95 -13.55 -14.02
C SER A 22 -13.62 -14.32 -14.15
N PRO A 23 -13.63 -15.52 -14.79
CA PRO A 23 -12.39 -16.27 -15.03
C PRO A 23 -11.31 -15.44 -15.74
N GLU A 24 -11.71 -14.66 -16.75
CA GLU A 24 -10.78 -13.80 -17.52
C GLU A 24 -10.18 -12.70 -16.65
N LEU A 25 -10.99 -12.07 -15.80
CA LEU A 25 -10.51 -11.05 -14.85
C LEU A 25 -9.61 -11.66 -13.77
N THR A 26 -9.89 -12.87 -13.34
CA THR A 26 -9.07 -13.61 -12.38
C THR A 26 -7.68 -13.90 -12.96
N GLU A 27 -7.62 -14.38 -14.21
CA GLU A 27 -6.35 -14.61 -14.91
C GLU A 27 -5.57 -13.32 -15.13
N LEU A 28 -6.26 -12.27 -15.61
CA LEU A 28 -5.66 -10.95 -15.81
C LEU A 28 -5.09 -10.40 -14.50
N LYS A 29 -5.83 -10.52 -13.40
CA LYS A 29 -5.38 -10.10 -12.08
C LYS A 29 -4.11 -10.84 -11.67
N ALA A 30 -4.11 -12.17 -11.74
CA ALA A 30 -2.97 -12.99 -11.36
C ALA A 30 -1.70 -12.61 -12.15
N LYS A 31 -1.83 -12.37 -13.48
CA LYS A 31 -0.74 -11.91 -14.32
C LYS A 31 -0.21 -10.53 -13.88
N ARG A 32 -1.09 -9.60 -13.54
CA ARG A 32 -0.70 -8.25 -13.13
C ARG A 32 -0.08 -8.25 -11.73
N ASP A 33 -0.60 -9.04 -10.81
CA ASP A 33 -0.03 -9.20 -9.47
C ASP A 33 1.42 -9.73 -9.54
N ALA A 34 1.67 -10.70 -10.42
CA ALA A 34 3.02 -11.19 -10.67
C ALA A 34 3.95 -10.09 -11.22
N MET A 35 3.47 -9.28 -12.17
CA MET A 35 4.24 -8.15 -12.72
C MET A 35 4.57 -7.09 -11.67
N ILE A 36 3.64 -6.79 -10.77
CA ILE A 36 3.86 -5.85 -9.66
C ILE A 36 4.89 -6.43 -8.68
N ALA A 37 4.76 -7.71 -8.35
CA ALA A 37 5.71 -8.39 -7.50
C ALA A 37 7.13 -8.39 -8.09
N ASP A 38 7.28 -8.57 -9.41
CA ASP A 38 8.58 -8.50 -10.08
C ASP A 38 9.22 -7.11 -9.97
N VAL A 39 8.44 -6.03 -10.05
CA VAL A 39 8.96 -4.67 -9.83
C VAL A 39 9.36 -4.46 -8.37
N ILE A 40 8.52 -4.86 -7.41
CA ILE A 40 8.80 -4.68 -5.97
C ILE A 40 10.03 -5.50 -5.54
N THR A 41 10.21 -6.69 -6.09
CA THR A 41 11.35 -7.56 -5.76
C THR A 41 12.63 -7.21 -6.52
N GLY A 42 12.58 -6.26 -7.45
CA GLY A 42 13.72 -5.87 -8.28
C GLY A 42 14.07 -6.87 -9.38
N LYS A 43 13.24 -7.88 -9.64
CA LYS A 43 13.41 -8.79 -10.79
C LYS A 43 13.19 -8.08 -12.11
N ASP A 44 12.30 -7.12 -12.13
CA ASP A 44 12.09 -6.20 -13.25
C ASP A 44 12.63 -4.82 -12.88
N ASP A 45 13.81 -4.51 -13.38
CA ASP A 45 14.52 -3.24 -13.21
C ASP A 45 14.25 -2.23 -14.33
N LYS A 46 13.39 -2.58 -15.30
CA LYS A 46 13.09 -1.75 -16.48
C LYS A 46 11.76 -1.02 -16.38
N ARG A 47 10.82 -1.56 -15.62
CA ARG A 47 9.49 -0.97 -15.46
C ARG A 47 9.43 -0.12 -14.19
N PHE A 48 8.67 0.95 -14.28
CA PHE A 48 8.35 1.81 -13.15
C PHE A 48 6.88 1.66 -12.79
N LEU A 49 6.57 1.42 -11.53
CA LEU A 49 5.21 1.30 -11.04
C LEU A 49 4.65 2.69 -10.72
N VAL A 50 3.60 3.09 -11.43
CA VAL A 50 2.85 4.32 -11.14
C VAL A 50 1.51 3.93 -10.54
N ILE A 51 1.19 4.46 -9.35
CA ILE A 51 -0.08 4.24 -8.65
C ILE A 51 -0.88 5.54 -8.75
N ILE A 52 -2.01 5.49 -9.42
CA ILE A 52 -2.89 6.64 -9.63
C ILE A 52 -4.30 6.25 -9.20
N GLY A 53 -4.96 7.11 -8.44
CA GLY A 53 -6.33 6.86 -8.01
C GLY A 53 -6.91 8.02 -7.20
N PRO A 54 -8.25 8.07 -7.03
CA PRO A 54 -8.88 9.02 -6.13
C PRO A 54 -8.51 8.70 -4.68
N CYS A 55 -8.52 9.72 -3.83
CA CYS A 55 -8.16 9.60 -2.41
C CYS A 55 -9.19 8.76 -1.64
N SER A 56 -10.46 8.83 -2.02
CA SER A 56 -11.58 8.09 -1.44
C SER A 56 -12.58 7.67 -2.52
N ALA A 57 -13.30 6.61 -2.24
CA ALA A 57 -14.37 6.08 -3.10
C ALA A 57 -15.73 6.27 -2.37
N ASP A 58 -16.09 7.52 -2.10
CA ASP A 58 -17.31 7.92 -1.38
C ASP A 58 -18.51 8.15 -2.30
N ASN A 59 -18.28 8.28 -3.61
CA ASN A 59 -19.31 8.45 -4.63
C ASN A 59 -18.98 7.57 -5.85
N GLU A 60 -19.89 6.64 -6.18
CA GLU A 60 -19.70 5.67 -7.24
C GLU A 60 -19.54 6.32 -8.62
N ASP A 61 -20.41 7.29 -8.96
CA ASP A 61 -20.39 7.96 -10.26
C ASP A 61 -19.06 8.69 -10.47
N SER A 62 -18.61 9.45 -9.46
CA SER A 62 -17.34 10.17 -9.51
C SER A 62 -16.14 9.25 -9.66
N VAL A 63 -16.16 8.08 -9.04
CA VAL A 63 -15.09 7.07 -9.17
C VAL A 63 -15.10 6.46 -10.57
N CYS A 64 -16.28 6.11 -11.09
CA CYS A 64 -16.43 5.55 -12.43
C CYS A 64 -16.01 6.54 -13.52
N ASP A 65 -16.39 7.80 -13.40
CA ASP A 65 -15.99 8.88 -14.32
C ASP A 65 -14.46 9.05 -14.30
N TYR A 66 -13.86 9.15 -13.11
CA TYR A 66 -12.40 9.25 -12.96
C TYR A 66 -11.66 8.07 -13.59
N VAL A 67 -12.13 6.84 -13.37
CA VAL A 67 -11.53 5.64 -13.97
C VAL A 67 -11.69 5.62 -15.47
N SER A 68 -12.84 6.05 -16.01
CA SER A 68 -13.12 6.14 -17.44
C SER A 68 -12.19 7.15 -18.14
N ASP A 69 -12.02 8.32 -17.55
CA ASP A 69 -11.09 9.35 -18.03
C ASP A 69 -9.66 8.83 -18.00
N LEU A 70 -9.25 8.20 -16.92
CA LEU A 70 -7.91 7.66 -16.77
C LEU A 70 -7.62 6.54 -17.79
N LEU A 71 -8.60 5.66 -18.08
CA LEU A 71 -8.49 4.60 -19.08
C LEU A 71 -8.27 5.15 -20.50
N SER A 72 -8.73 6.37 -20.79
CA SER A 72 -8.51 7.02 -22.08
C SER A 72 -7.05 7.48 -22.29
N TYR A 73 -6.29 7.67 -21.21
CA TYR A 73 -4.93 8.22 -21.25
C TYR A 73 -3.83 7.24 -20.83
N VAL A 74 -4.13 6.20 -20.05
CA VAL A 74 -3.12 5.32 -19.43
C VAL A 74 -3.54 3.85 -19.50
N ALA A 75 -2.62 2.98 -19.87
CA ALA A 75 -2.79 1.54 -19.68
C ALA A 75 -2.66 1.22 -18.18
N ILE A 76 -3.78 1.10 -17.47
CA ILE A 76 -3.81 0.91 -16.03
C ILE A 76 -3.50 -0.54 -15.67
N GLY A 77 -2.49 -0.72 -14.83
CA GLY A 77 -2.31 -1.94 -14.05
C GLY A 77 -3.25 -1.91 -12.85
N ALA A 78 -4.17 -2.87 -12.77
CA ALA A 78 -5.05 -2.98 -11.62
C ALA A 78 -4.25 -3.25 -10.33
N ARG A 79 -4.67 -2.60 -9.27
CA ARG A 79 -4.09 -2.64 -7.94
C ARG A 79 -4.64 -3.81 -7.15
N SER A 80 -3.80 -4.59 -6.47
CA SER A 80 -4.25 -5.42 -5.35
C SER A 80 -4.22 -4.57 -4.09
N ALA A 81 -5.36 -4.45 -3.42
CA ALA A 81 -5.50 -3.62 -2.25
C ALA A 81 -5.22 -4.43 -0.98
N GLU A 82 -3.98 -4.45 -0.54
CA GLU A 82 -3.67 -4.56 0.88
C GLU A 82 -2.47 -3.65 1.18
N ASP A 83 -2.67 -2.35 0.95
CA ASP A 83 -1.74 -1.32 1.38
C ASP A 83 -1.87 -1.14 2.89
N GLN A 84 -1.04 -1.80 3.63
CA GLN A 84 -0.72 -1.31 4.96
C GLN A 84 0.16 -0.06 4.80
N GLN A 85 -0.50 1.08 4.65
CA GLN A 85 0.17 2.38 4.63
C GLN A 85 0.76 2.67 6.00
N HIS A 86 2.02 2.35 6.19
CA HIS A 86 2.75 2.79 7.38
C HIS A 86 3.24 4.22 7.18
N ARG A 87 2.64 5.15 7.91
CA ARG A 87 3.09 6.54 7.95
C ARG A 87 4.53 6.60 8.44
N LEU A 88 5.39 7.27 7.70
CA LEU A 88 6.68 7.72 8.19
C LEU A 88 6.45 8.67 9.37
N THR A 89 6.67 8.18 10.58
CA THR A 89 7.01 9.06 11.69
C THR A 89 8.47 9.52 11.52
N VAL A 90 8.86 10.60 12.18
CA VAL A 90 10.21 11.21 12.12
C VAL A 90 11.35 10.20 12.42
N SER A 91 11.04 9.04 12.95
CA SER A 91 11.97 7.93 13.16
C SER A 91 11.82 6.88 12.06
N GLY A 92 12.73 6.88 11.10
CA GLY A 92 12.83 5.83 10.06
C GLY A 92 12.90 4.41 10.64
N PHE A 93 13.38 4.25 11.88
CA PHE A 93 13.41 2.97 12.60
C PHE A 93 12.02 2.43 12.93
N VAL A 94 11.08 3.28 13.35
CA VAL A 94 9.72 2.84 13.68
C VAL A 94 9.00 2.32 12.42
N MET A 95 9.20 2.98 11.30
CA MET A 95 8.67 2.54 10.01
C MET A 95 9.24 1.19 9.59
N LEU A 96 10.56 1.03 9.65
CA LEU A 96 11.21 -0.22 9.26
C LEU A 96 10.94 -1.37 10.25
N ASN A 97 10.75 -1.09 11.53
CA ASN A 97 10.26 -2.09 12.47
C ASN A 97 8.86 -2.60 12.09
N SER A 98 8.01 -1.73 11.54
CA SER A 98 6.70 -2.15 11.03
C SER A 98 6.82 -3.02 9.78
N VAL A 99 7.76 -2.71 8.87
CA VAL A 99 8.07 -3.56 7.72
C VAL A 99 8.61 -4.91 8.19
N TYR A 100 9.55 -4.91 9.15
CA TYR A 100 10.08 -6.13 9.76
C TYR A 100 8.96 -7.00 10.33
N ALA A 101 8.10 -6.42 11.15
CA ALA A 101 6.96 -7.13 11.72
C ALA A 101 6.05 -7.71 10.62
N ALA A 102 5.73 -6.93 9.58
CA ALA A 102 4.85 -7.37 8.50
C ALA A 102 5.47 -8.46 7.62
N GLN A 103 6.79 -8.56 7.52
CA GLN A 103 7.50 -9.62 6.79
C GLN A 103 7.57 -10.95 7.54
N HIS A 104 7.32 -10.96 8.86
CA HIS A 104 7.40 -12.15 9.70
C HIS A 104 6.02 -12.70 10.05
N SER A 105 5.97 -13.97 10.43
CA SER A 105 4.75 -14.60 10.94
C SER A 105 4.44 -14.11 12.35
N HIS A 106 3.15 -14.01 12.66
CA HIS A 106 2.64 -13.64 13.97
C HIS A 106 1.48 -14.53 14.36
N HIS A 107 1.41 -14.85 15.65
CA HIS A 107 0.28 -15.52 16.28
C HIS A 107 -0.58 -14.50 17.02
N PHE A 108 -1.89 -14.53 16.81
CA PHE A 108 -2.82 -13.68 17.53
C PHE A 108 -4.25 -14.24 17.49
N ILE A 109 -5.13 -13.67 18.31
CA ILE A 109 -6.54 -14.06 18.31
C ILE A 109 -7.32 -13.12 17.38
N TYR A 110 -7.99 -13.72 16.39
CA TYR A 110 -8.86 -13.02 15.44
C TYR A 110 -10.24 -13.65 15.44
N ARG A 111 -11.28 -12.89 15.78
CA ARG A 111 -12.69 -13.33 15.83
C ARG A 111 -12.92 -14.61 16.66
N GLY A 112 -12.16 -14.78 17.76
CA GLY A 112 -12.25 -15.95 18.62
C GLY A 112 -11.47 -17.17 18.16
N TYR A 113 -10.70 -17.06 17.10
CA TYR A 113 -9.77 -18.09 16.62
C TYR A 113 -8.33 -17.68 16.87
N GLU A 114 -7.49 -18.62 17.26
CA GLU A 114 -6.05 -18.47 17.19
C GLU A 114 -5.63 -18.59 15.74
N VAL A 115 -4.92 -17.58 15.23
CA VAL A 115 -4.47 -17.52 13.83
C VAL A 115 -2.98 -17.24 13.77
N GLU A 116 -2.34 -17.78 12.74
CA GLU A 116 -0.96 -17.52 12.38
C GLU A 116 -0.91 -16.87 10.98
N THR A 117 -0.14 -15.78 10.85
CA THR A 117 0.17 -15.19 9.55
C THR A 117 1.43 -15.81 8.96
N THR A 118 1.56 -15.77 7.65
CA THR A 118 2.78 -16.24 6.95
C THR A 118 3.85 -15.17 6.79
N GLY A 119 3.53 -13.91 7.14
CA GLY A 119 4.30 -12.74 6.76
C GLY A 119 4.06 -12.34 5.30
N ASN A 120 4.43 -11.10 4.95
CA ASN A 120 4.32 -10.59 3.60
C ASN A 120 5.68 -10.06 3.11
N PRO A 121 6.42 -10.83 2.28
CA PRO A 121 7.73 -10.42 1.79
C PRO A 121 7.68 -9.20 0.86
N LEU A 122 6.51 -8.85 0.31
CA LEU A 122 6.30 -7.68 -0.56
C LEU A 122 5.96 -6.40 0.22
N THR A 123 5.99 -6.43 1.55
CA THR A 123 5.79 -5.24 2.37
C THR A 123 6.85 -4.19 2.05
N HIS A 124 6.41 -2.98 1.80
CA HIS A 124 7.25 -1.87 1.38
C HIS A 124 6.90 -0.59 2.14
N VAL A 125 7.72 0.45 1.99
CA VAL A 125 7.50 1.75 2.61
C VAL A 125 6.82 2.72 1.66
N VAL A 126 6.05 3.68 2.22
CA VAL A 126 5.50 4.81 1.48
C VAL A 126 6.11 6.11 2.05
N LEU A 127 6.80 6.85 1.20
CA LEU A 127 7.42 8.14 1.54
C LEU A 127 6.46 9.27 1.18
N ARG A 128 5.74 9.80 2.16
CA ARG A 128 4.72 10.85 1.94
C ARG A 128 5.04 12.20 2.59
N GLY A 129 6.28 12.37 3.07
CA GLY A 129 6.68 13.56 3.81
C GLY A 129 6.08 13.65 5.21
N ALA A 130 6.36 14.74 5.90
CA ALA A 130 5.88 15.02 7.25
C ALA A 130 5.64 16.52 7.45
N GLN A 131 4.87 16.87 8.48
CA GLN A 131 4.83 18.23 8.98
C GLN A 131 5.65 18.32 10.27
N SER A 132 6.50 19.34 10.36
CA SER A 132 7.23 19.66 11.57
C SER A 132 6.26 20.17 12.65
N LYS A 133 6.72 20.20 13.91
CA LYS A 133 5.96 20.80 15.03
C LYS A 133 5.61 22.30 14.83
N HIS A 134 6.26 22.96 13.88
CA HIS A 134 6.01 24.36 13.53
C HIS A 134 5.14 24.51 12.26
N GLY A 135 4.56 23.42 11.75
CA GLY A 135 3.71 23.43 10.57
C GLY A 135 4.47 23.43 9.22
N ASN A 136 5.80 23.40 9.24
CA ASN A 136 6.57 23.36 8.01
C ASN A 136 6.51 21.97 7.40
N THR A 137 6.31 21.91 6.10
CA THR A 137 6.36 20.67 5.32
C THR A 137 7.80 20.21 5.15
N VAL A 138 8.04 18.93 5.41
CA VAL A 138 9.33 18.25 5.21
C VAL A 138 9.11 17.13 4.21
N THR A 139 9.82 17.20 3.09
CA THR A 139 9.85 16.14 2.08
C THR A 139 10.83 15.04 2.50
N ASN A 140 10.67 13.82 1.94
CA ASN A 140 11.54 12.69 2.25
C ASN A 140 11.76 11.79 1.03
N TYR A 141 11.84 12.39 -0.15
CA TYR A 141 12.03 11.69 -1.43
C TYR A 141 13.34 12.07 -2.15
N HIS A 142 14.17 12.90 -1.53
CA HIS A 142 15.45 13.29 -2.12
C HIS A 142 16.41 12.09 -2.20
N PHE A 143 17.37 12.16 -3.07
CA PHE A 143 18.35 11.08 -3.29
C PHE A 143 18.99 10.61 -1.98
N GLU A 144 19.37 11.52 -1.11
CA GLU A 144 19.96 11.25 0.19
C GLU A 144 19.01 10.49 1.14
N ASP A 145 17.71 10.80 1.08
CA ASP A 145 16.67 10.10 1.85
C ASP A 145 16.55 8.65 1.39
N LEU A 146 16.57 8.43 0.06
CA LEU A 146 16.49 7.09 -0.53
C LEU A 146 17.72 6.25 -0.23
N ILE A 147 18.92 6.81 -0.33
CA ILE A 147 20.17 6.14 0.05
C ILE A 147 20.17 5.79 1.55
N ARG A 148 19.73 6.72 2.39
CA ARG A 148 19.60 6.46 3.83
C ARG A 148 18.62 5.34 4.12
N LEU A 149 17.47 5.34 3.45
CA LEU A 149 16.46 4.29 3.58
C LEU A 149 17.03 2.93 3.17
N HIS A 150 17.68 2.86 2.00
CA HIS A 150 18.31 1.64 1.51
C HIS A 150 19.33 1.07 2.51
N ASN A 151 20.23 1.89 3.02
CA ASN A 151 21.21 1.48 4.02
C ASN A 151 20.57 0.99 5.34
N MET A 152 19.39 1.51 5.68
CA MET A 152 18.65 1.05 6.85
C MET A 152 17.99 -0.31 6.58
N TYR A 153 17.47 -0.56 5.38
CA TYR A 153 16.96 -1.87 4.97
C TYR A 153 18.03 -2.96 5.11
N GLU A 154 19.24 -2.70 4.58
CA GLU A 154 20.36 -3.63 4.66
C GLU A 154 20.76 -3.94 6.12
N LYS A 155 20.82 -2.90 6.98
CA LYS A 155 21.17 -3.08 8.40
C LYS A 155 20.16 -3.90 9.20
N MET A 156 18.91 -3.92 8.77
CA MET A 156 17.81 -4.64 9.43
C MET A 156 17.51 -6.00 8.79
N ASP A 157 18.29 -6.40 7.75
CA ASP A 157 18.09 -7.64 7.02
C ASP A 157 16.65 -7.81 6.48
N LEU A 158 16.10 -6.70 5.98
CA LEU A 158 14.76 -6.67 5.40
C LEU A 158 14.77 -7.11 3.94
N LEU A 159 13.73 -7.82 3.54
CA LEU A 159 13.56 -8.24 2.16
C LEU A 159 13.11 -7.08 1.28
N TYR A 160 13.63 -7.02 0.05
CA TYR A 160 13.17 -6.15 -1.03
C TYR A 160 13.03 -4.67 -0.64
N PRO A 161 14.11 -3.87 -0.71
CA PRO A 161 14.12 -2.45 -0.31
C PRO A 161 13.32 -1.58 -1.30
N ALA A 162 12.02 -1.80 -1.39
CA ALA A 162 11.12 -1.04 -2.24
C ALA A 162 10.53 0.14 -1.49
N ALA A 163 10.44 1.29 -2.15
CA ALA A 163 9.81 2.49 -1.64
C ALA A 163 8.85 3.09 -2.67
N VAL A 164 7.63 3.39 -2.23
CA VAL A 164 6.65 4.16 -3.01
C VAL A 164 6.77 5.62 -2.61
N ILE A 165 6.95 6.50 -3.57
CA ILE A 165 6.97 7.95 -3.34
C ILE A 165 5.57 8.48 -3.55
N ASP A 166 4.95 8.93 -2.46
CA ASP A 166 3.66 9.62 -2.50
C ASP A 166 3.89 11.07 -2.92
N THR A 167 3.54 11.40 -4.14
CA THR A 167 3.71 12.74 -4.71
C THR A 167 2.59 13.71 -4.34
N ASN A 168 1.67 13.29 -3.48
CA ASN A 168 0.61 14.11 -2.90
C ASN A 168 0.92 14.40 -1.41
N HIS A 169 -0.05 14.80 -0.62
CA HIS A 169 0.04 15.06 0.82
C HIS A 169 1.20 16.01 1.20
N SER A 170 1.90 15.71 2.31
CA SER A 170 2.97 16.58 2.79
C SER A 170 4.14 16.72 1.80
N THR A 171 4.38 15.75 0.93
CA THR A 171 5.42 15.82 -0.11
C THR A 171 5.13 16.91 -1.16
N SER A 172 3.85 17.23 -1.42
CA SER A 172 3.43 18.30 -2.33
C SER A 172 3.09 19.62 -1.63
N GLY A 173 3.18 19.68 -0.31
CA GLY A 173 2.82 20.86 0.47
C GLY A 173 1.31 21.01 0.70
N LYS A 174 0.53 19.98 0.50
CA LYS A 174 -0.92 19.92 0.76
C LYS A 174 -1.21 19.26 2.10
#